data_1b02e9e0949ad73e30c15a0b98b14c9f
#
_entry.id   1b02e9e0949ad73e30c15a0b98b14c9f
#
_cell.length_a   1.000
_cell.length_b   1.000
_cell.length_c   1.000
_cell.angle_alpha   90.00
_cell.angle_beta   90.00
_cell.angle_gamma   90.00
#
_symmetry.space_group_name_H-M   'P 1'
#
loop_
_entity.id
_entity.type
_entity.pdbx_description
1 polymer ?
#
loop_
_entity_poly.entity_id
_entity_poly.type
_entity_poly.pdbx_seq_one_letter_code
_entity_poly.pdbx_strand_id
1 'polypeptide(L)'
;MKKFSHKTILLSCLAMFGLLFNSCSVTGGNDVNQNNMNLRTLSSGLSSRNYANAPTGCYEVIRWTSGDANILFNDLQSKQRVFLSSDLGSKHDNESDPSYIKSSSCGLSIMKSDKYLYVLGCGRQAKSSEELEFPSFLEQRELTGGMVNSIELPANMIFNEGGAFAAGNDKLYFATTVFTYNDNDISYRYWLYTYDEKTGILSPFYEFTTVTYAGIISAYDNILVMQCVEKVGGKPKRCIYCLNISTSEFYKICDLTDEEYTMALNDKLYMLYSDKSIKE
;
A
#
# COMPACT_ATOMS: atom_id res chain seq x y z
N MET A 1 -34.24 17.91 15.30
CA MET A 1 -33.11 17.21 14.62
C MET A 1 -33.37 17.25 13.11
N LYS A 2 -32.63 18.07 12.36
CA LYS A 2 -32.73 18.12 10.89
C LYS A 2 -31.86 17.01 10.34
N LYS A 3 -32.47 16.01 9.69
CA LYS A 3 -31.74 15.02 8.88
C LYS A 3 -31.12 15.75 7.69
N PHE A 4 -29.81 15.95 7.74
CA PHE A 4 -29.08 16.35 6.53
C PHE A 4 -29.09 15.18 5.56
N SER A 5 -29.56 15.44 4.34
CA SER A 5 -29.60 14.44 3.27
C SER A 5 -28.16 14.08 2.88
N HIS A 6 -27.80 12.81 2.92
CA HIS A 6 -26.47 12.31 2.53
C HIS A 6 -26.08 12.67 1.09
N LYS A 7 -27.06 12.95 0.23
CA LYS A 7 -26.82 13.53 -1.11
C LYS A 7 -26.09 14.86 -1.08
N THR A 8 -26.25 15.65 -0.02
CA THR A 8 -25.60 16.97 0.09
C THR A 8 -24.13 16.85 0.47
N ILE A 9 -23.76 15.80 1.22
CA ILE A 9 -22.37 15.56 1.62
C ILE A 9 -21.56 15.02 0.41
N LEU A 10 -22.15 14.09 -0.35
CA LEU A 10 -21.51 13.56 -1.55
C LEU A 10 -21.33 14.66 -2.62
N LEU A 11 -22.33 15.53 -2.79
CA LEU A 11 -22.24 16.66 -3.71
C LEU A 11 -21.20 17.70 -3.26
N SER A 12 -21.03 17.91 -1.94
CA SER A 12 -19.99 18.81 -1.43
C SER A 12 -18.58 18.24 -1.58
N CYS A 13 -18.39 16.93 -1.44
CA CYS A 13 -17.11 16.28 -1.72
C CYS A 13 -16.79 16.31 -3.23
N LEU A 14 -17.74 16.01 -4.11
CA LEU A 14 -17.57 16.14 -5.55
C LEU A 14 -17.38 17.60 -6.00
N ALA A 15 -18.12 18.56 -5.40
CA ALA A 15 -17.98 19.96 -5.71
C ALA A 15 -16.64 20.53 -5.22
N MET A 16 -16.09 20.07 -4.10
CA MET A 16 -14.73 20.43 -3.69
C MET A 16 -13.66 19.83 -4.63
N PHE A 17 -13.86 18.58 -5.08
CA PHE A 17 -13.00 18.01 -6.12
C PHE A 17 -13.06 18.83 -7.42
N GLY A 18 -14.25 19.20 -7.88
CA GLY A 18 -14.44 20.02 -9.09
C GLY A 18 -13.92 21.45 -8.94
N LEU A 19 -13.99 22.06 -7.76
CA LEU A 19 -13.50 23.42 -7.51
C LEU A 19 -11.98 23.51 -7.38
N LEU A 20 -11.31 22.44 -6.92
CA LEU A 20 -9.85 22.37 -6.89
C LEU A 20 -9.23 22.30 -8.30
N PHE A 21 -9.95 21.73 -9.26
CA PHE A 21 -9.49 21.64 -10.65
C PHE A 21 -9.84 22.88 -11.50
N ASN A 22 -10.84 23.71 -11.10
CA ASN A 22 -11.27 24.88 -11.87
C ASN A 22 -10.68 26.22 -11.39
N SER A 23 -9.90 26.27 -10.31
CA SER A 23 -9.36 27.53 -9.80
C SER A 23 -7.92 27.87 -10.23
N CYS A 24 -7.33 27.10 -11.14
CA CYS A 24 -6.02 27.39 -11.74
C CYS A 24 -6.10 27.75 -13.22
N SER A 25 -6.96 28.72 -13.59
CA SER A 25 -6.77 29.48 -14.83
C SER A 25 -6.16 30.84 -14.47
N VAL A 26 -4.91 30.86 -14.09
CA VAL A 26 -4.09 32.06 -14.11
C VAL A 26 -3.36 32.09 -15.45
N THR A 27 -3.84 32.91 -16.34
CA THR A 27 -3.12 33.36 -17.55
C THR A 27 -1.84 34.07 -17.16
N GLY A 28 -0.71 33.43 -17.39
CA GLY A 28 0.63 34.03 -17.18
C GLY A 28 1.69 32.94 -17.29
N GLY A 29 2.32 32.85 -18.46
CA GLY A 29 3.22 31.78 -18.85
C GLY A 29 4.33 31.47 -17.85
N ASN A 30 4.44 30.19 -17.58
CA ASN A 30 5.65 29.40 -17.49
C ASN A 30 5.14 27.94 -17.49
N ASP A 31 5.50 27.20 -18.51
CA ASP A 31 5.34 25.75 -18.56
C ASP A 31 6.10 25.11 -17.40
N VAL A 32 5.49 25.08 -16.24
CA VAL A 32 5.84 24.09 -15.23
C VAL A 32 5.26 22.78 -15.76
N ASN A 33 6.13 21.98 -16.35
CA ASN A 33 5.90 20.56 -16.58
C ASN A 33 5.45 19.97 -15.24
N GLN A 34 4.17 20.00 -14.94
CA GLN A 34 3.58 19.24 -13.86
C GLN A 34 3.76 17.79 -14.30
N ASN A 35 4.83 17.16 -13.82
CA ASN A 35 5.07 15.74 -13.99
C ASN A 35 3.88 15.02 -13.38
N ASN A 36 2.88 14.73 -14.22
CA ASN A 36 1.77 13.88 -13.81
C ASN A 36 2.36 12.52 -13.45
N MET A 37 2.31 12.16 -12.16
CA MET A 37 2.95 10.98 -11.61
C MET A 37 2.24 9.70 -12.04
N ASN A 38 1.02 9.80 -12.57
CA ASN A 38 0.19 8.66 -12.99
C ASN A 38 0.16 7.55 -11.94
N LEU A 39 -0.02 7.92 -10.68
CA LEU A 39 -0.09 6.98 -9.58
C LEU A 39 -1.24 6.00 -9.79
N ARG A 40 -0.98 4.76 -9.44
CA ARG A 40 -2.00 3.71 -9.37
C ARG A 40 -1.78 2.81 -8.17
N THR A 41 -2.85 2.29 -7.65
CA THR A 41 -2.82 1.33 -6.56
C THR A 41 -2.35 -0.03 -7.07
N LEU A 42 -1.38 -0.65 -6.41
CA LEU A 42 -0.91 -2.00 -6.73
C LEU A 42 -1.69 -3.08 -5.98
N SER A 43 -2.14 -2.79 -4.76
CA SER A 43 -3.02 -3.68 -4.01
C SER A 43 -4.04 -2.89 -3.23
N SER A 44 -5.25 -3.41 -3.08
CA SER A 44 -6.24 -2.84 -2.16
C SER A 44 -6.05 -3.46 -0.77
N GLY A 45 -6.10 -2.65 0.27
CA GLY A 45 -5.94 -3.11 1.66
C GLY A 45 -7.02 -4.08 2.16
N LEU A 46 -8.04 -4.36 1.35
CA LEU A 46 -9.18 -5.22 1.68
C LEU A 46 -9.07 -6.65 1.14
N SER A 47 -8.14 -6.92 0.23
CA SER A 47 -8.00 -8.24 -0.41
C SER A 47 -6.93 -9.09 0.28
N SER A 48 -7.03 -10.40 0.09
CA SER A 48 -5.96 -11.32 0.46
C SER A 48 -4.66 -10.88 -0.21
N ARG A 49 -3.64 -10.57 0.58
CA ARG A 49 -2.35 -10.08 0.10
C ARG A 49 -1.50 -11.14 -0.60
N ASN A 50 -1.99 -12.37 -0.64
CA ASN A 50 -1.28 -13.50 -1.24
C ASN A 50 -1.43 -13.57 -2.75
N TYR A 51 -2.20 -12.67 -3.36
CA TYR A 51 -2.51 -12.67 -4.79
C TYR A 51 -2.23 -11.32 -5.43
N ALA A 52 -1.67 -11.34 -6.64
CA ALA A 52 -1.53 -10.19 -7.51
C ALA A 52 -2.10 -10.52 -8.90
N ASN A 53 -3.06 -9.74 -9.35
CA ASN A 53 -3.76 -9.97 -10.61
C ASN A 53 -2.85 -9.71 -11.83
N ALA A 54 -3.02 -10.52 -12.85
CA ALA A 54 -2.41 -10.38 -14.17
C ALA A 54 -3.47 -10.53 -15.26
N PRO A 55 -3.23 -10.08 -16.51
CA PRO A 55 -4.22 -10.15 -17.58
C PRO A 55 -4.72 -11.56 -17.89
N THR A 56 -3.87 -12.58 -17.74
CA THR A 56 -4.18 -13.98 -18.06
C THR A 56 -4.34 -14.87 -16.82
N GLY A 57 -4.17 -14.30 -15.62
CA GLY A 57 -4.17 -15.12 -14.40
C GLY A 57 -3.90 -14.31 -13.15
N CYS A 58 -3.29 -14.96 -12.16
CA CYS A 58 -2.82 -14.31 -10.96
C CYS A 58 -1.55 -14.96 -10.42
N TYR A 59 -0.69 -14.15 -9.85
CA TYR A 59 0.43 -14.60 -9.04
C TYR A 59 -0.07 -14.88 -7.62
N GLU A 60 0.46 -15.91 -7.02
CA GLU A 60 0.08 -16.35 -5.68
C GLU A 60 1.33 -16.73 -4.87
N VAL A 61 1.40 -16.29 -3.62
CA VAL A 61 2.42 -16.75 -2.68
C VAL A 61 1.86 -17.87 -1.82
N ILE A 62 2.50 -19.02 -1.86
CA ILE A 62 2.19 -20.15 -0.99
C ILE A 62 3.32 -20.32 0.01
N ARG A 63 2.94 -20.33 1.28
CA ARG A 63 3.85 -20.59 2.39
C ARG A 63 3.81 -22.07 2.79
N TRP A 64 4.99 -22.62 3.02
CA TRP A 64 5.17 -23.99 3.51
C TRP A 64 5.27 -24.03 5.04
N THR A 65 5.17 -25.20 5.59
CA THR A 65 5.32 -25.43 7.04
C THR A 65 6.73 -25.11 7.56
N SER A 66 7.74 -25.11 6.69
CA SER A 66 9.11 -24.67 7.00
C SER A 66 9.22 -23.15 7.27
N GLY A 67 8.22 -22.37 6.86
CA GLY A 67 8.26 -20.90 6.88
C GLY A 67 8.68 -20.28 5.55
N ASP A 68 9.31 -21.04 4.67
CA ASP A 68 9.63 -20.62 3.31
C ASP A 68 8.38 -20.57 2.43
N ALA A 69 8.49 -19.95 1.27
CA ALA A 69 7.37 -19.80 0.36
C ALA A 69 7.80 -19.92 -1.10
N ASN A 70 6.81 -20.05 -1.98
CA ASN A 70 7.02 -19.98 -3.42
C ASN A 70 5.98 -19.07 -4.06
N ILE A 71 6.38 -18.46 -5.18
CA ILE A 71 5.47 -17.77 -6.07
C ILE A 71 4.97 -18.76 -7.12
N LEU A 72 3.66 -18.86 -7.24
CA LEU A 72 2.99 -19.60 -8.31
C LEU A 72 2.27 -18.65 -9.24
N PHE A 73 2.11 -19.07 -10.48
CA PHE A 73 1.22 -18.44 -11.43
C PHE A 73 0.02 -19.35 -11.70
N ASN A 74 -1.17 -18.84 -11.45
CA ASN A 74 -2.43 -19.50 -11.78
C ASN A 74 -2.89 -18.95 -13.12
N ASP A 75 -2.72 -19.71 -14.19
CA ASP A 75 -3.18 -19.35 -15.53
C ASP A 75 -4.67 -19.69 -15.68
N LEU A 76 -5.50 -18.69 -15.85
CA LEU A 76 -6.93 -18.83 -16.00
C LEU A 76 -7.33 -19.43 -17.36
N GLN A 77 -6.50 -19.29 -18.38
CA GLN A 77 -6.78 -19.79 -19.72
C GLN A 77 -6.52 -21.30 -19.80
N SER A 78 -5.34 -21.76 -19.38
CA SER A 78 -4.99 -23.18 -19.35
C SER A 78 -5.55 -23.92 -18.13
N LYS A 79 -6.02 -23.19 -17.12
CA LYS A 79 -6.43 -23.70 -15.80
C LYS A 79 -5.31 -24.46 -15.08
N GLN A 80 -4.07 -24.08 -15.35
CA GLN A 80 -2.90 -24.65 -14.71
C GLN A 80 -2.38 -23.74 -13.61
N ARG A 81 -1.75 -24.36 -12.62
CA ARG A 81 -1.04 -23.71 -11.54
C ARG A 81 0.40 -24.19 -11.57
N VAL A 82 1.32 -23.28 -11.81
CA VAL A 82 2.72 -23.60 -12.01
C VAL A 82 3.59 -22.75 -11.09
N PHE A 83 4.74 -23.28 -10.68
CA PHE A 83 5.76 -22.47 -10.01
C PHE A 83 6.28 -21.41 -10.97
N LEU A 84 6.55 -20.22 -10.45
CA LEU A 84 7.12 -19.12 -11.23
C LEU A 84 8.63 -19.35 -11.42
N SER A 85 8.95 -20.40 -12.17
CA SER A 85 10.30 -20.84 -12.46
C SER A 85 10.34 -21.43 -13.86
N SER A 86 11.40 -21.11 -14.62
CA SER A 86 11.65 -21.70 -15.93
C SER A 86 12.44 -23.01 -15.87
N ASP A 87 12.93 -23.39 -14.69
CA ASP A 87 13.80 -24.53 -14.52
C ASP A 87 12.99 -25.83 -14.42
N LEU A 88 12.96 -26.60 -15.49
CA LEU A 88 12.35 -27.91 -15.54
C LEU A 88 13.09 -28.88 -14.60
N GLY A 89 12.38 -29.43 -13.64
CA GLY A 89 12.94 -30.38 -12.68
C GLY A 89 13.56 -29.75 -11.43
N SER A 90 13.44 -28.44 -11.25
CA SER A 90 13.75 -27.79 -9.98
C SER A 90 12.88 -28.36 -8.85
N LYS A 91 13.48 -28.48 -7.66
CA LYS A 91 12.74 -28.86 -6.45
C LYS A 91 12.01 -27.67 -5.81
N HIS A 92 12.27 -26.45 -6.29
CA HIS A 92 11.71 -25.18 -5.79
C HIS A 92 11.94 -24.95 -4.29
N ASP A 93 13.05 -25.47 -3.73
CA ASP A 93 13.35 -25.53 -2.29
C ASP A 93 14.56 -24.70 -1.86
N ASN A 94 15.09 -23.86 -2.75
CA ASN A 94 16.27 -23.04 -2.46
C ASN A 94 16.30 -21.73 -3.24
N GLU A 95 17.19 -20.82 -2.81
CA GLU A 95 17.30 -19.44 -3.32
C GLU A 95 17.75 -19.33 -4.80
N SER A 96 18.24 -20.41 -5.41
CA SER A 96 18.55 -20.40 -6.85
C SER A 96 17.31 -20.53 -7.73
N ASP A 97 16.17 -20.92 -7.17
CA ASP A 97 14.91 -21.02 -7.90
C ASP A 97 14.17 -19.69 -7.90
N PRO A 98 13.80 -19.15 -9.08
CA PRO A 98 13.11 -17.85 -9.18
C PRO A 98 11.76 -17.77 -8.45
N SER A 99 11.12 -18.90 -8.18
CA SER A 99 9.86 -18.91 -7.42
C SER A 99 10.06 -18.87 -5.91
N TYR A 100 11.25 -19.25 -5.43
CA TYR A 100 11.51 -19.45 -4.01
C TYR A 100 11.63 -18.12 -3.24
N ILE A 101 11.06 -18.08 -2.05
CA ILE A 101 11.15 -16.98 -1.09
C ILE A 101 11.58 -17.59 0.24
N LYS A 102 12.77 -17.21 0.71
CA LYS A 102 13.23 -17.51 2.05
C LYS A 102 12.59 -16.52 3.01
N SER A 103 11.63 -16.97 3.80
CA SER A 103 10.89 -16.11 4.68
C SER A 103 11.00 -16.52 6.13
N SER A 104 11.52 -15.61 6.94
CA SER A 104 11.44 -15.65 8.39
C SER A 104 10.35 -14.71 8.94
N SER A 105 9.67 -13.95 8.08
CA SER A 105 8.67 -12.95 8.49
C SER A 105 7.34 -13.58 8.89
N CYS A 106 6.54 -12.88 9.68
CA CYS A 106 5.23 -13.36 10.11
C CYS A 106 4.15 -13.28 9.02
N GLY A 107 4.37 -12.51 7.95
CA GLY A 107 3.44 -12.37 6.83
C GLY A 107 4.15 -12.11 5.52
N LEU A 108 3.60 -12.63 4.42
CA LEU A 108 4.04 -12.34 3.06
C LEU A 108 2.89 -11.70 2.28
N SER A 109 3.23 -10.77 1.42
CA SER A 109 2.31 -10.18 0.46
C SER A 109 2.97 -10.11 -0.91
N ILE A 110 2.18 -10.24 -1.97
CA ILE A 110 2.63 -10.07 -3.34
C ILE A 110 1.82 -8.99 -4.03
N MET A 111 2.49 -8.15 -4.79
CA MET A 111 1.89 -7.09 -5.60
C MET A 111 2.51 -7.08 -6.99
N LYS A 112 1.81 -6.50 -7.94
CA LYS A 112 2.27 -6.41 -9.32
C LYS A 112 2.13 -4.97 -9.83
N SER A 113 3.22 -4.43 -10.40
CA SER A 113 3.17 -3.31 -11.34
C SER A 113 3.13 -3.81 -12.77
N ASP A 114 3.21 -2.92 -13.76
CA ASP A 114 3.32 -3.35 -15.16
C ASP A 114 4.65 -4.04 -15.45
N LYS A 115 5.69 -3.70 -14.70
CA LYS A 115 7.06 -4.15 -14.96
C LYS A 115 7.52 -5.26 -14.03
N TYR A 116 7.10 -5.21 -12.77
CA TYR A 116 7.67 -6.02 -11.70
C TYR A 116 6.64 -6.66 -10.80
N LEU A 117 7.06 -7.75 -10.18
CA LEU A 117 6.46 -8.29 -8.98
C LEU A 117 7.20 -7.75 -7.76
N TYR A 118 6.46 -7.49 -6.69
CA TYR A 118 7.01 -7.13 -5.39
C TYR A 118 6.54 -8.12 -4.35
N VAL A 119 7.50 -8.70 -3.63
CA VAL A 119 7.24 -9.55 -2.48
C VAL A 119 7.61 -8.77 -1.23
N LEU A 120 6.66 -8.66 -0.31
CA LEU A 120 6.89 -8.02 0.98
C LEU A 120 6.85 -9.07 2.07
N GLY A 121 7.88 -9.05 2.90
CA GLY A 121 7.85 -9.70 4.20
C GLY A 121 7.45 -8.67 5.27
N CYS A 122 6.32 -8.91 5.94
CA CYS A 122 5.94 -8.09 7.08
C CYS A 122 6.76 -8.51 8.30
N GLY A 123 7.56 -7.62 8.84
CA GLY A 123 8.31 -7.85 10.07
C GLY A 123 7.39 -8.00 11.27
N ARG A 124 7.93 -8.54 12.34
CA ARG A 124 7.23 -8.66 13.62
C ARG A 124 8.06 -8.02 14.73
N GLN A 125 7.45 -7.08 15.44
CA GLN A 125 8.05 -6.45 16.58
C GLN A 125 8.24 -7.47 17.72
N ALA A 126 9.44 -7.52 18.27
CA ALA A 126 9.69 -8.29 19.50
C ALA A 126 9.02 -7.62 20.70
N LYS A 127 8.64 -8.42 21.70
CA LYS A 127 7.92 -7.91 22.88
C LYS A 127 8.79 -7.04 23.81
N SER A 128 10.09 -7.14 23.73
CA SER A 128 11.03 -6.54 24.70
C SER A 128 12.37 -6.13 24.10
N SER A 129 12.46 -5.89 22.80
CA SER A 129 13.69 -5.54 22.10
C SER A 129 13.45 -4.37 21.14
N GLU A 130 14.46 -3.52 20.95
CA GLU A 130 14.44 -2.46 19.92
C GLU A 130 14.51 -3.02 18.49
N GLU A 131 14.86 -4.29 18.35
CA GLU A 131 14.95 -4.97 17.08
C GLU A 131 13.69 -5.78 16.81
N LEU A 132 13.38 -5.97 15.52
CA LEU A 132 12.33 -6.89 15.09
C LEU A 132 12.76 -8.33 15.34
N GLU A 133 11.85 -9.16 15.79
CA GLU A 133 12.05 -10.62 15.82
C GLU A 133 12.26 -11.16 14.41
N PHE A 134 11.54 -10.58 13.46
CA PHE A 134 11.68 -10.81 12.02
C PHE A 134 11.73 -9.47 11.31
N PRO A 135 12.79 -9.17 10.52
CA PRO A 135 12.86 -7.94 9.74
C PRO A 135 11.80 -7.90 8.64
N SER A 136 11.36 -6.70 8.32
CA SER A 136 10.59 -6.47 7.11
C SER A 136 11.51 -6.43 5.91
N PHE A 137 11.05 -6.94 4.76
CA PHE A 137 11.82 -6.87 3.51
C PHE A 137 10.93 -6.56 2.31
N LEU A 138 11.53 -6.04 1.27
CA LEU A 138 10.94 -5.83 -0.04
C LEU A 138 11.84 -6.46 -1.10
N GLU A 139 11.30 -7.39 -1.86
CA GLU A 139 11.93 -7.95 -3.06
C GLU A 139 11.25 -7.38 -4.30
N GLN A 140 12.05 -6.90 -5.24
CA GLN A 140 11.65 -6.55 -6.59
C GLN A 140 12.07 -7.68 -7.51
N ARG A 141 11.12 -8.24 -8.23
CA ARG A 141 11.33 -9.38 -9.12
C ARG A 141 10.80 -9.10 -10.52
N GLU A 142 11.38 -9.70 -11.52
CA GLU A 142 10.78 -9.76 -12.85
C GLU A 142 9.44 -10.49 -12.82
N LEU A 143 8.59 -10.26 -13.82
CA LEU A 143 7.30 -10.98 -13.94
C LEU A 143 7.48 -12.50 -14.13
N THR A 144 8.67 -12.94 -14.46
CA THR A 144 9.11 -14.33 -14.58
C THR A 144 9.66 -14.93 -13.29
N GLY A 145 9.74 -14.13 -12.21
CA GLY A 145 10.22 -14.52 -10.90
C GLY A 145 11.66 -14.12 -10.58
N GLY A 146 12.49 -13.84 -11.60
CA GLY A 146 13.90 -13.48 -11.42
C GLY A 146 14.09 -12.31 -10.45
N MET A 147 15.04 -12.44 -9.51
CA MET A 147 15.36 -11.38 -8.54
C MET A 147 16.04 -10.21 -9.24
N VAL A 148 15.49 -9.01 -9.10
CA VAL A 148 16.08 -7.76 -9.58
C VAL A 148 16.80 -7.05 -8.43
N ASN A 149 16.13 -6.91 -7.30
CA ASN A 149 16.68 -6.31 -6.09
C ASN A 149 15.98 -6.82 -4.84
N SER A 150 16.68 -6.77 -3.71
CA SER A 150 16.12 -7.09 -2.40
C SER A 150 16.68 -6.12 -1.37
N ILE A 151 15.80 -5.56 -0.57
CA ILE A 151 16.15 -4.68 0.54
C ILE A 151 15.52 -5.18 1.84
N GLU A 152 16.26 -5.14 2.90
CA GLU A 152 15.76 -5.28 4.27
C GLU A 152 15.48 -3.89 4.82
N LEU A 153 14.31 -3.70 5.45
CA LEU A 153 13.98 -2.44 6.09
C LEU A 153 14.78 -2.29 7.39
N PRO A 154 15.00 -1.05 7.86
CA PRO A 154 15.60 -0.81 9.19
C PRO A 154 14.93 -1.64 10.29
N ALA A 155 15.73 -2.11 11.25
CA ALA A 155 15.31 -3.05 12.29
C ALA A 155 14.13 -2.56 13.17
N ASN A 156 13.86 -1.27 13.17
CA ASN A 156 12.74 -0.65 13.88
C ASN A 156 11.61 -0.19 12.96
N MET A 157 11.54 -0.70 11.73
CA MET A 157 10.54 -0.31 10.73
C MET A 157 9.74 -1.51 10.27
N ILE A 158 8.41 -1.36 10.24
CA ILE A 158 7.48 -2.35 9.70
C ILE A 158 6.57 -1.72 8.65
N PHE A 159 6.13 -2.51 7.68
CA PHE A 159 5.04 -2.12 6.78
C PHE A 159 3.73 -2.00 7.56
N ASN A 160 2.94 -0.98 7.26
CA ASN A 160 1.61 -0.85 7.86
C ASN A 160 0.69 -1.94 7.31
N GLU A 161 0.22 -2.79 8.21
CA GLU A 161 -0.76 -3.82 7.86
C GLU A 161 -2.06 -3.18 7.34
N GLY A 162 -2.63 -3.77 6.27
CA GLY A 162 -3.86 -3.26 5.68
C GLY A 162 -3.68 -2.16 4.63
N GLY A 163 -2.50 -1.54 4.52
CA GLY A 163 -2.22 -0.54 3.50
C GLY A 163 -1.97 -1.14 2.11
N ALA A 164 -2.44 -0.48 1.07
CA ALA A 164 -2.04 -0.73 -0.31
C ALA A 164 -0.68 -0.09 -0.59
N PHE A 165 -0.06 -0.49 -1.71
CA PHE A 165 1.07 0.21 -2.29
C PHE A 165 0.59 0.98 -3.52
N ALA A 166 1.22 2.10 -3.79
CA ALA A 166 1.00 2.85 -5.01
C ALA A 166 2.29 2.88 -5.84
N ALA A 167 2.14 2.87 -7.14
CA ALA A 167 3.26 2.99 -8.07
C ALA A 167 3.02 4.12 -9.08
N GLY A 168 4.08 4.81 -9.44
CA GLY A 168 4.10 5.82 -10.49
C GLY A 168 5.50 6.38 -10.70
N ASN A 169 5.86 6.66 -11.96
CA ASN A 169 7.16 7.22 -12.37
C ASN A 169 8.37 6.46 -11.80
N ASP A 170 8.37 5.13 -11.95
CA ASP A 170 9.42 4.23 -11.48
C ASP A 170 9.65 4.29 -9.95
N LYS A 171 8.61 4.65 -9.18
CA LYS A 171 8.64 4.66 -7.71
C LYS A 171 7.46 3.89 -7.13
N LEU A 172 7.73 3.19 -6.04
CA LEU A 172 6.70 2.68 -5.14
C LEU A 172 6.53 3.64 -3.96
N TYR A 173 5.30 3.75 -3.49
CA TYR A 173 4.91 4.49 -2.30
C TYR A 173 4.20 3.54 -1.34
N PHE A 174 4.61 3.55 -0.08
CA PHE A 174 4.01 2.71 0.95
C PHE A 174 4.15 3.33 2.33
N ALA A 175 3.16 3.06 3.17
CA ALA A 175 3.16 3.54 4.54
C ALA A 175 3.87 2.55 5.47
N THR A 176 4.63 3.09 6.41
CA THR A 176 5.38 2.34 7.41
C THR A 176 5.15 2.89 8.80
N THR A 177 5.37 2.04 9.79
CA THR A 177 5.50 2.44 11.19
C THR A 177 6.95 2.26 11.62
N VAL A 178 7.53 3.33 12.15
CA VAL A 178 8.85 3.32 12.81
C VAL A 178 8.60 3.40 14.31
N PHE A 179 9.20 2.49 15.06
CA PHE A 179 9.06 2.46 16.52
C PHE A 179 10.40 2.73 17.22
N THR A 180 10.31 3.30 18.40
CA THR A 180 11.44 3.58 19.26
C THR A 180 11.09 3.15 20.69
N TYR A 181 11.96 2.38 21.31
CA TYR A 181 11.84 2.01 22.70
C TYR A 181 12.46 3.09 23.59
N ASN A 182 11.69 3.53 24.59
CA ASN A 182 12.14 4.47 25.60
C ASN A 182 11.89 3.82 26.98
N ASP A 183 12.92 3.24 27.57
CA ASP A 183 12.88 2.55 28.88
C ASP A 183 11.75 1.51 29.00
N ASN A 184 10.54 1.93 29.32
CA ASN A 184 9.36 1.06 29.50
C ASN A 184 8.20 1.41 28.55
N ASP A 185 8.41 2.28 27.57
CA ASP A 185 7.38 2.73 26.64
C ASP A 185 7.85 2.58 25.18
N ILE A 186 6.90 2.44 24.27
CA ILE A 186 7.15 2.35 22.84
C ILE A 186 6.48 3.52 22.16
N SER A 187 7.26 4.36 21.50
CA SER A 187 6.72 5.42 20.67
C SER A 187 6.67 4.99 19.20
N TYR A 188 5.64 5.44 18.50
CA TYR A 188 5.42 5.11 17.09
C TYR A 188 5.39 6.39 16.27
N ARG A 189 6.07 6.37 15.12
CA ARG A 189 6.03 7.40 14.09
C ARG A 189 5.56 6.77 12.79
N TYR A 190 4.75 7.47 12.04
CA TYR A 190 4.13 6.98 10.82
C TYR A 190 4.68 7.75 9.63
N TRP A 191 5.17 7.01 8.65
CA TRP A 191 5.84 7.57 7.49
C TRP A 191 5.29 7.01 6.19
N LEU A 192 5.32 7.82 5.15
CA LEU A 192 5.30 7.37 3.77
C LEU A 192 6.75 7.27 3.28
N TYR A 193 7.10 6.13 2.74
CA TYR A 193 8.39 5.90 2.09
C TYR A 193 8.21 5.75 0.60
N THR A 194 9.28 6.03 -0.14
CA THR A 194 9.41 5.71 -1.55
C THR A 194 10.53 4.71 -1.76
N TYR A 195 10.31 3.80 -2.68
CA TYR A 195 11.34 2.92 -3.22
C TYR A 195 11.50 3.22 -4.71
N ASP A 196 12.69 3.57 -5.14
CA ASP A 196 13.02 3.84 -6.53
C ASP A 196 13.32 2.53 -7.26
N GLU A 197 12.50 2.18 -8.25
CA GLU A 197 12.56 0.90 -8.98
C GLU A 197 13.85 0.71 -9.78
N LYS A 198 14.54 1.81 -10.16
CA LYS A 198 15.77 1.75 -10.97
C LYS A 198 17.02 1.63 -10.13
N THR A 199 17.04 2.35 -9.01
CA THR A 199 18.23 2.42 -8.15
C THR A 199 18.17 1.49 -6.96
N GLY A 200 16.97 0.98 -6.62
CA GLY A 200 16.74 0.16 -5.42
C GLY A 200 16.84 0.94 -4.11
N ILE A 201 16.78 2.28 -4.18
CA ILE A 201 16.96 3.12 -2.99
C ILE A 201 15.63 3.36 -2.30
N LEU A 202 15.62 3.10 -0.99
CA LEU A 202 14.54 3.44 -0.08
C LEU A 202 14.78 4.84 0.51
N SER A 203 13.75 5.70 0.49
CA SER A 203 13.83 7.06 0.99
C SER A 203 12.56 7.48 1.74
N PRO A 204 12.67 8.20 2.87
CA PRO A 204 11.52 8.80 3.51
C PRO A 204 10.94 9.89 2.62
N PHE A 205 9.61 9.96 2.54
CA PHE A 205 8.92 10.94 1.71
C PHE A 205 8.08 11.92 2.54
N TYR A 206 7.24 11.42 3.46
CA TYR A 206 6.35 12.24 4.25
C TYR A 206 6.15 11.66 5.65
N GLU A 207 6.24 12.49 6.70
CA GLU A 207 5.95 12.11 8.08
C GLU A 207 4.54 12.51 8.46
N PHE A 208 3.75 11.55 8.95
CA PHE A 208 2.40 11.79 9.42
C PHE A 208 2.41 12.17 10.91
N THR A 209 2.40 13.45 11.22
CA THR A 209 2.48 13.95 12.61
C THR A 209 1.12 14.14 13.29
N THR A 210 0.05 14.19 12.50
CA THR A 210 -1.32 14.50 12.99
C THR A 210 -2.18 13.26 13.21
N VAL A 211 -1.71 12.09 12.78
CA VAL A 211 -2.44 10.83 12.88
C VAL A 211 -1.62 9.76 13.61
N THR A 212 -2.29 8.78 14.17
CA THR A 212 -1.68 7.64 14.90
C THR A 212 -1.70 6.35 14.10
N TYR A 213 -2.08 6.41 12.85
CA TYR A 213 -1.98 5.38 11.83
C TYR A 213 -2.25 6.01 10.47
N ALA A 214 -1.57 5.55 9.43
CA ALA A 214 -1.83 5.91 8.04
C ALA A 214 -1.60 4.70 7.14
N GLY A 215 -2.54 4.42 6.24
CA GLY A 215 -2.44 3.35 5.25
C GLY A 215 -3.04 3.80 3.92
N ILE A 216 -2.37 3.52 2.81
CA ILE A 216 -2.87 3.83 1.47
C ILE A 216 -4.04 2.89 1.17
N ILE A 217 -5.16 3.41 0.69
CA ILE A 217 -6.30 2.63 0.21
C ILE A 217 -6.50 2.76 -1.30
N SER A 218 -6.06 3.86 -1.89
CA SER A 218 -6.09 4.09 -3.34
C SER A 218 -5.06 5.12 -3.77
N ALA A 219 -4.77 5.14 -5.07
CA ALA A 219 -3.91 6.13 -5.70
C ALA A 219 -4.37 6.42 -7.12
N TYR A 220 -4.32 7.70 -7.52
CA TYR A 220 -4.59 8.15 -8.89
C TYR A 220 -3.90 9.50 -9.13
N ASP A 221 -3.44 9.72 -10.33
CA ASP A 221 -2.70 10.93 -10.74
C ASP A 221 -1.55 11.26 -9.77
N ASN A 222 -1.69 12.31 -8.95
CA ASN A 222 -0.72 12.73 -7.94
C ASN A 222 -1.26 12.56 -6.51
N ILE A 223 -2.36 11.86 -6.33
CA ILE A 223 -3.08 11.75 -5.06
C ILE A 223 -2.97 10.34 -4.49
N LEU A 224 -2.61 10.25 -3.24
CA LEU A 224 -2.79 9.07 -2.40
C LEU A 224 -4.01 9.29 -1.50
N VAL A 225 -4.98 8.38 -1.59
CA VAL A 225 -6.10 8.34 -0.66
C VAL A 225 -5.74 7.40 0.47
N MET A 226 -5.86 7.87 1.70
CA MET A 226 -5.35 7.19 2.88
C MET A 226 -6.43 7.02 3.94
N GLN A 227 -6.52 5.82 4.48
CA GLN A 227 -7.22 5.61 5.72
C GLN A 227 -6.28 5.92 6.88
N CYS A 228 -6.72 6.80 7.77
CA CYS A 228 -5.95 7.24 8.92
C CYS A 228 -6.72 7.05 10.22
N VAL A 229 -6.01 7.10 11.33
CA VAL A 229 -6.58 7.14 12.68
C VAL A 229 -6.05 8.39 13.38
N GLU A 230 -6.95 9.21 13.89
CA GLU A 230 -6.65 10.35 14.76
C GLU A 230 -6.96 10.02 16.22
N LYS A 231 -6.35 10.76 17.17
CA LYS A 231 -6.77 10.77 18.57
C LYS A 231 -7.58 12.02 18.84
N VAL A 232 -8.89 11.86 19.07
CA VAL A 232 -9.81 12.95 19.44
C VAL A 232 -10.32 12.71 20.85
N GLY A 233 -9.97 13.58 21.79
CA GLY A 233 -10.29 13.40 23.20
C GLY A 233 -9.75 12.09 23.81
N GLY A 234 -8.58 11.63 23.35
CA GLY A 234 -7.94 10.40 23.79
C GLY A 234 -8.49 9.11 23.15
N LYS A 235 -9.53 9.20 22.32
CA LYS A 235 -10.13 8.05 21.64
C LYS A 235 -9.68 7.98 20.18
N PRO A 236 -9.42 6.78 19.63
CA PRO A 236 -9.12 6.61 18.22
C PRO A 236 -10.35 6.93 17.37
N LYS A 237 -10.16 7.66 16.29
CA LYS A 237 -11.18 7.99 15.30
C LYS A 237 -10.65 7.72 13.90
N ARG A 238 -11.35 6.86 13.14
CA ARG A 238 -10.99 6.59 11.75
C ARG A 238 -11.42 7.75 10.85
N CYS A 239 -10.62 8.03 9.85
CA CYS A 239 -10.86 9.12 8.91
C CYS A 239 -10.18 8.85 7.56
N ILE A 240 -10.60 9.57 6.53
CA ILE A 240 -9.99 9.55 5.20
C ILE A 240 -9.24 10.85 4.99
N TYR A 241 -8.03 10.72 4.51
CA TYR A 241 -7.15 11.81 4.10
C TYR A 241 -6.72 11.65 2.63
N CYS A 242 -6.36 12.75 2.01
CA CYS A 242 -5.62 12.76 0.77
C CYS A 242 -4.23 13.37 1.00
N LEU A 243 -3.23 12.77 0.35
CA LEU A 243 -1.89 13.34 0.24
C LEU A 243 -1.59 13.59 -1.23
N ASN A 244 -1.38 14.84 -1.60
CA ASN A 244 -0.86 15.20 -2.90
C ASN A 244 0.66 15.06 -2.89
N ILE A 245 1.21 14.10 -3.63
CA ILE A 245 2.66 13.83 -3.63
C ILE A 245 3.49 14.88 -4.36
N SER A 246 2.89 15.72 -5.20
CA SER A 246 3.59 16.82 -5.88
C SER A 246 3.73 18.07 -5.02
N THR A 247 2.77 18.32 -4.14
CA THR A 247 2.75 19.52 -3.27
C THR A 247 3.04 19.19 -1.81
N SER A 248 3.01 17.90 -1.43
CA SER A 248 3.06 17.40 -0.04
C SER A 248 1.90 17.92 0.82
N GLU A 249 0.80 18.34 0.20
CA GLU A 249 -0.39 18.77 0.91
C GLU A 249 -1.16 17.56 1.44
N PHE A 250 -1.37 17.50 2.76
CA PHE A 250 -2.08 16.44 3.46
C PHE A 250 -3.34 17.01 4.10
N TYR A 251 -4.52 16.58 3.65
CA TYR A 251 -5.79 17.15 4.09
C TYR A 251 -6.86 16.08 4.31
N LYS A 252 -7.72 16.35 5.28
CA LYS A 252 -8.80 15.47 5.67
C LYS A 252 -10.00 15.59 4.73
N ILE A 253 -10.55 14.46 4.31
CA ILE A 253 -11.76 14.39 3.49
C ILE A 253 -12.99 14.19 4.40
N CYS A 254 -12.97 13.16 5.24
CA CYS A 254 -14.10 12.85 6.13
C CYS A 254 -13.68 12.00 7.32
N ASP A 255 -14.56 11.97 8.33
CA ASP A 255 -14.52 11.02 9.40
C ASP A 255 -15.29 9.75 9.01
N LEU A 256 -14.85 8.60 9.52
CA LEU A 256 -15.53 7.32 9.38
C LEU A 256 -16.15 6.90 10.72
N THR A 257 -17.33 6.31 10.66
CA THR A 257 -17.91 5.60 11.79
C THR A 257 -17.35 4.18 11.90
N ASP A 258 -17.58 3.49 13.01
CA ASP A 258 -17.12 2.11 13.20
C ASP A 258 -17.82 1.11 12.27
N GLU A 259 -18.99 1.49 11.73
CA GLU A 259 -19.80 0.66 10.84
C GLU A 259 -19.52 0.93 9.35
N GLU A 260 -18.64 1.86 9.03
CA GLU A 260 -18.33 2.25 7.66
C GLU A 260 -16.97 1.67 7.22
N TYR A 261 -16.97 1.08 6.04
CA TYR A 261 -15.76 0.64 5.35
C TYR A 261 -15.63 1.44 4.06
N THR A 262 -14.41 1.65 3.64
CA THR A 262 -14.13 2.35 2.40
C THR A 262 -13.50 1.42 1.38
N MET A 263 -13.91 1.56 0.14
CA MET A 263 -13.28 0.92 -1.00
C MET A 263 -13.06 1.98 -2.07
N ALA A 264 -11.87 2.03 -2.61
CA ALA A 264 -11.58 2.88 -3.76
C ALA A 264 -11.49 2.03 -5.02
N LEU A 265 -12.19 2.46 -6.06
CA LEU A 265 -12.17 1.82 -7.37
C LEU A 265 -12.11 2.90 -8.44
N ASN A 266 -11.06 2.85 -9.25
CA ASN A 266 -10.70 3.91 -10.19
C ASN A 266 -10.51 5.26 -9.46
N ASP A 267 -11.20 6.30 -9.90
CA ASP A 267 -11.19 7.66 -9.33
C ASP A 267 -12.28 7.89 -8.28
N LYS A 268 -12.98 6.82 -7.84
CA LYS A 268 -14.12 6.90 -6.93
C LYS A 268 -13.85 6.25 -5.60
N LEU A 269 -14.33 6.87 -4.54
CA LEU A 269 -14.35 6.35 -3.19
C LEU A 269 -15.78 5.91 -2.84
N TYR A 270 -15.94 4.63 -2.54
CA TYR A 270 -17.21 4.04 -2.14
C TYR A 270 -17.25 3.85 -0.63
N MET A 271 -18.38 4.22 -0.03
CA MET A 271 -18.67 3.96 1.36
C MET A 271 -19.54 2.70 1.44
N LEU A 272 -19.05 1.70 2.17
CA LEU A 272 -19.78 0.46 2.47
C LEU A 272 -20.31 0.54 3.89
N TYR A 273 -21.58 0.28 4.06
CA TYR A 273 -22.24 0.32 5.36
C TYR A 273 -22.46 -1.09 5.91
N SER A 274 -22.59 -1.21 7.22
CA SER A 274 -22.82 -2.51 7.90
C SER A 274 -24.12 -3.19 7.48
N ASP A 275 -25.11 -2.44 6.99
CA ASP A 275 -26.37 -2.96 6.42
C ASP A 275 -26.20 -3.57 5.01
N LYS A 276 -24.94 -3.71 4.53
CA LYS A 276 -24.54 -4.17 3.20
C LYS A 276 -25.02 -3.26 2.06
N SER A 277 -25.51 -2.08 2.34
CA SER A 277 -25.77 -1.09 1.29
C SER A 277 -24.46 -0.47 0.82
N ILE A 278 -24.35 -0.28 -0.50
CA ILE A 278 -23.23 0.46 -1.13
C ILE A 278 -23.81 1.79 -1.57
N LYS A 279 -23.18 2.88 -1.15
CA LYS A 279 -23.47 4.22 -1.67
C LYS A 279 -22.25 4.76 -2.36
N GLU A 280 -22.45 5.13 -3.61
CA GLU A 280 -21.49 5.88 -4.42
C GLU A 280 -21.48 7.35 -4.03
#